data_2b32b15f00f7115fb67fbf033651da1d
#
_entry.id   2b32b15f00f7115fb67fbf033651da1d
#
_cell.length_a   1.000
_cell.length_b   1.000
_cell.length_c   1.000
_cell.angle_alpha   90.00
_cell.angle_beta   90.00
_cell.angle_gamma   90.00
#
_symmetry.space_group_name_H-M   'P 1'
#
loop_
_entity.id
_entity.type
_entity.pdbx_description
1 polymer ?
#
loop_
_entity_poly.entity_id
_entity_poly.type
_entity_poly.pdbx_seq_one_letter_code
_entity_poly.pdbx_strand_id
1 'polypeptide(L)'
;MELIWLIPLVPLAAFLLNGLFGKSFSKPVVSSIACGSVAISFLLSLNAFFGLLRLAPEERAFEYILYSWIPAGSFSADLGLLLDPLSAVMILVVTGVGFLIHVYSIGYMSHDSDFSRFFTYLNLFMASMLTLVLANNFVLMYVGWEGVGLCSYVLI
;
A
#
# COMPACT_ATOMS: atom_id res chain seq x y z
N MET A 1 2.84 -9.56 13.95
CA MET A 1 2.17 -9.79 12.65
C MET A 1 0.77 -9.21 12.58
N GLU A 2 0.12 -8.93 13.70
CA GLU A 2 -1.22 -8.31 13.75
C GLU A 2 -1.34 -6.93 13.07
N LEU A 3 -0.23 -6.25 12.81
CA LEU A 3 -0.20 -4.92 12.18
C LEU A 3 -0.08 -4.96 10.64
N ILE A 4 -0.25 -6.14 10.01
CA ILE A 4 -0.14 -6.30 8.56
C ILE A 4 -1.14 -5.40 7.79
N TRP A 5 -2.32 -5.18 8.35
CA TRP A 5 -3.36 -4.33 7.76
C TRP A 5 -2.96 -2.84 7.69
N LEU A 6 -2.02 -2.40 8.53
CA LEU A 6 -1.48 -1.04 8.47
C LEU A 6 -0.61 -0.82 7.23
N ILE A 7 -0.01 -1.87 6.66
CA ILE A 7 0.89 -1.74 5.51
C ILE A 7 0.21 -1.05 4.33
N PRO A 8 -0.96 -1.50 3.83
CA PRO A 8 -1.70 -0.78 2.80
C PRO A 8 -2.47 0.44 3.32
N LEU A 9 -2.87 0.46 4.60
CA LEU A 9 -3.70 1.53 5.16
C LEU A 9 -2.94 2.84 5.32
N VAL A 10 -1.65 2.81 5.67
CA VAL A 10 -0.86 4.03 5.89
C VAL A 10 -0.71 4.85 4.61
N PRO A 11 -0.36 4.30 3.42
CA PRO A 11 -0.40 5.05 2.17
C PRO A 11 -1.81 5.49 1.76
N LEU A 12 -2.84 4.70 2.08
CA LEU A 12 -4.23 5.07 1.84
C LEU A 12 -4.64 6.29 2.67
N ALA A 13 -4.23 6.35 3.93
CA ALA A 13 -4.46 7.52 4.79
C ALA A 13 -3.73 8.77 4.24
N ALA A 14 -2.49 8.61 3.77
CA ALA A 14 -1.74 9.70 3.13
C ALA A 14 -2.39 10.17 1.82
N PHE A 15 -2.96 9.24 1.02
CA PHE A 15 -3.78 9.58 -0.13
C PHE A 15 -4.96 10.47 0.25
N LEU A 16 -5.72 10.09 1.29
CA LEU A 16 -6.88 10.88 1.75
C LEU A 16 -6.44 12.25 2.28
N LEU A 17 -5.38 12.33 3.08
CA LEU A 17 -4.87 13.59 3.62
C LEU A 17 -4.40 14.53 2.51
N ASN A 18 -3.58 14.05 1.59
CA ASN A 18 -3.09 14.85 0.48
C ASN A 18 -4.19 15.16 -0.54
N GLY A 19 -5.15 14.26 -0.74
CA GLY A 19 -6.28 14.48 -1.64
C GLY A 19 -7.25 15.56 -1.16
N LEU A 20 -7.56 15.55 0.14
CA LEU A 20 -8.50 16.51 0.73
C LEU A 20 -7.86 17.86 1.03
N PHE A 21 -6.64 17.86 1.55
CA PHE A 21 -5.97 19.06 2.07
C PHE A 21 -4.75 19.49 1.28
N GLY A 22 -4.29 18.70 0.33
CA GLY A 22 -3.02 18.93 -0.37
C GLY A 22 -2.93 20.25 -1.15
N LYS A 23 -4.09 20.81 -1.58
CA LYS A 23 -4.13 22.16 -2.19
C LYS A 23 -3.81 23.27 -1.20
N SER A 24 -4.08 23.05 0.10
CA SER A 24 -3.82 24.02 1.18
C SER A 24 -2.41 23.84 1.78
N PHE A 25 -1.76 22.71 1.50
CA PHE A 25 -0.44 22.40 2.04
C PHE A 25 0.68 22.91 1.13
N SER A 26 1.81 23.27 1.75
CA SER A 26 3.03 23.55 1.00
C SER A 26 3.61 22.26 0.39
N LYS A 27 4.37 22.37 -0.72
CA LYS A 27 5.01 21.22 -1.38
C LYS A 27 5.85 20.34 -0.42
N PRO A 28 6.66 20.90 0.52
CA PRO A 28 7.38 20.09 1.51
C PRO A 28 6.47 19.27 2.44
N VAL A 29 5.32 19.81 2.83
CA VAL A 29 4.36 19.09 3.69
C VAL A 29 3.73 17.93 2.93
N VAL A 30 3.27 18.16 1.70
CA VAL A 30 2.70 17.11 0.84
C VAL A 30 3.69 15.97 0.63
N SER A 31 4.94 16.30 0.26
CA SER A 31 5.98 15.29 0.02
C SER A 31 6.40 14.56 1.31
N SER A 32 6.45 15.25 2.46
CA SER A 32 6.76 14.60 3.74
C SER A 32 5.68 13.62 4.17
N ILE A 33 4.40 13.95 3.99
CA ILE A 33 3.28 13.03 4.25
C ILE A 33 3.37 11.83 3.32
N ALA A 34 3.58 12.07 2.02
CA ALA A 34 3.64 11.02 1.02
C ALA A 34 4.82 10.07 1.24
N CYS A 35 6.05 10.59 1.31
CA CYS A 35 7.24 9.78 1.54
C CYS A 35 7.24 9.12 2.91
N GLY A 36 6.80 9.84 3.95
CA GLY A 36 6.71 9.32 5.32
C GLY A 36 5.77 8.13 5.43
N SER A 37 4.63 8.16 4.76
CA SER A 37 3.69 7.04 4.74
C SER A 37 4.30 5.77 4.15
N VAL A 38 5.00 5.89 3.02
CA VAL A 38 5.65 4.74 2.38
C VAL A 38 6.84 4.24 3.19
N ALA A 39 7.61 5.15 3.82
CA ALA A 39 8.68 4.77 4.75
C ALA A 39 8.15 3.97 5.95
N ILE A 40 7.03 4.40 6.55
CA ILE A 40 6.37 3.67 7.63
C ILE A 40 5.91 2.29 7.14
N SER A 41 5.28 2.20 5.97
CA SER A 41 4.87 0.92 5.38
C SER A 41 6.06 0.01 5.12
N PHE A 42 7.21 0.54 4.70
CA PHE A 42 8.44 -0.23 4.54
C PHE A 42 8.96 -0.78 5.87
N LEU A 43 8.97 0.00 6.94
CA LEU A 43 9.37 -0.46 8.28
C LEU A 43 8.41 -1.53 8.81
N LEU A 44 7.11 -1.38 8.59
CA LEU A 44 6.11 -2.41 8.92
C LEU A 44 6.33 -3.69 8.11
N SER A 45 6.64 -3.57 6.83
CA SER A 45 6.97 -4.71 5.95
C SER A 45 8.23 -5.44 6.40
N LEU A 46 9.27 -4.71 6.82
CA LEU A 46 10.47 -5.30 7.43
C LEU A 46 10.13 -6.07 8.72
N ASN A 47 9.31 -5.48 9.59
CA ASN A 47 8.87 -6.14 10.82
C ASN A 47 8.08 -7.43 10.53
N ALA A 48 7.16 -7.38 9.55
CA ALA A 48 6.38 -8.53 9.12
C ALA A 48 7.28 -9.64 8.53
N PHE A 49 8.24 -9.26 7.68
CA PHE A 49 9.21 -10.18 7.07
C PHE A 49 10.07 -10.89 8.13
N PHE A 50 10.67 -10.15 9.05
CA PHE A 50 11.45 -10.75 10.14
C PHE A 50 10.59 -11.57 11.10
N GLY A 51 9.33 -11.17 11.31
CA GLY A 51 8.36 -11.95 12.06
C GLY A 51 8.10 -13.31 11.43
N LEU A 52 7.92 -13.34 10.10
CA LEU A 52 7.70 -14.57 9.32
C LEU A 52 8.94 -15.50 9.34
N LEU A 53 10.15 -14.93 9.27
CA LEU A 53 11.39 -15.71 9.32
C LEU A 53 11.60 -16.43 10.64
N ARG A 54 11.00 -15.97 11.73
CA ARG A 54 11.09 -16.61 13.06
C ARG A 54 10.19 -17.82 13.20
N LEU A 55 9.24 -18.03 12.28
CA LEU A 55 8.35 -19.18 12.25
C LEU A 55 9.04 -20.36 11.55
N ALA A 56 8.62 -21.58 11.93
CA ALA A 56 9.03 -22.78 11.21
C ALA A 56 8.60 -22.70 9.73
N PRO A 57 9.36 -23.28 8.78
CA PRO A 57 9.05 -23.16 7.35
C PRO A 57 7.61 -23.56 6.99
N GLU A 58 7.04 -24.54 7.70
CA GLU A 58 5.69 -25.05 7.49
C GLU A 58 4.59 -24.15 8.02
N GLU A 59 4.93 -23.21 8.93
CA GLU A 59 4.01 -22.26 9.56
C GLU A 59 4.11 -20.83 8.99
N ARG A 60 4.87 -20.65 7.90
CA ARG A 60 5.12 -19.34 7.30
C ARG A 60 3.96 -18.86 6.42
N ALA A 61 2.76 -18.91 6.93
CA ALA A 61 1.59 -18.29 6.34
C ALA A 61 0.73 -17.68 7.46
N PHE A 62 0.51 -16.38 7.37
CA PHE A 62 -0.32 -15.66 8.33
C PHE A 62 -1.46 -14.99 7.59
N GLU A 63 -2.68 -15.37 7.94
CA GLU A 63 -3.90 -14.79 7.39
C GLU A 63 -4.57 -13.89 8.43
N TYR A 64 -5.00 -12.72 8.00
CA TYR A 64 -5.71 -11.75 8.82
C TYR A 64 -6.99 -11.32 8.10
N ILE A 65 -8.15 -11.75 8.63
CA ILE A 65 -9.46 -11.39 8.10
C ILE A 65 -9.96 -10.17 8.87
N LEU A 66 -10.12 -9.04 8.16
CA LEU A 66 -10.68 -7.81 8.72
C LEU A 66 -12.21 -7.89 8.81
N TYR A 67 -12.85 -8.34 7.73
CA TYR A 67 -14.30 -8.34 7.61
C TYR A 67 -14.76 -9.29 6.51
N SER A 68 -15.86 -10.01 6.74
CA SER A 68 -16.51 -10.84 5.71
C SER A 68 -17.39 -9.95 4.83
N TRP A 69 -16.97 -9.77 3.58
CA TRP A 69 -17.59 -8.79 2.67
C TRP A 69 -18.79 -9.36 1.92
N ILE A 70 -18.64 -10.51 1.28
CA ILE A 70 -19.68 -11.12 0.45
C ILE A 70 -19.90 -12.56 0.88
N PRO A 71 -20.82 -12.82 1.86
CA PRO A 71 -21.24 -14.18 2.17
C PRO A 71 -22.36 -14.61 1.20
N ALA A 72 -22.13 -15.65 0.40
CA ALA A 72 -23.12 -16.20 -0.54
C ALA A 72 -23.13 -17.74 -0.50
N GLY A 73 -23.89 -18.33 0.42
CA GLY A 73 -23.97 -19.78 0.59
C GLY A 73 -22.65 -20.39 1.02
N SER A 74 -22.04 -21.24 0.19
CA SER A 74 -20.71 -21.82 0.43
C SER A 74 -19.56 -20.93 -0.04
N PHE A 75 -19.84 -19.81 -0.71
CA PHE A 75 -18.84 -18.84 -1.17
C PHE A 75 -18.73 -17.69 -0.17
N SER A 76 -17.52 -17.35 0.23
CA SER A 76 -17.23 -16.16 1.02
C SER A 76 -16.06 -15.41 0.38
N ALA A 77 -16.23 -14.11 0.13
CA ALA A 77 -15.14 -13.23 -0.20
C ALA A 77 -14.93 -12.27 0.96
N ASP A 78 -13.79 -12.40 1.63
CA ASP A 78 -13.45 -11.63 2.81
C ASP A 78 -12.48 -10.50 2.45
N LEU A 79 -12.56 -9.39 3.18
CA LEU A 79 -11.48 -8.42 3.25
C LEU A 79 -10.39 -9.01 4.14
N GLY A 80 -9.55 -9.85 3.54
CA GLY A 80 -8.52 -10.58 4.24
C GLY A 80 -7.15 -10.36 3.60
N LEU A 81 -6.11 -10.36 4.43
CA LEU A 81 -4.73 -10.21 4.02
C LEU A 81 -3.95 -11.49 4.33
N LEU A 82 -3.18 -11.94 3.37
CA LEU A 82 -2.32 -13.12 3.48
C LEU A 82 -0.85 -12.68 3.41
N LEU A 83 -0.09 -13.05 4.42
CA LEU A 83 1.36 -12.90 4.43
C LEU A 83 1.99 -14.29 4.34
N ASP A 84 2.50 -14.63 3.18
CA ASP A 84 3.31 -15.81 2.91
C ASP A 84 4.75 -15.40 2.52
N PRO A 85 5.69 -16.32 2.31
CA PRO A 85 7.05 -15.97 1.92
C PRO A 85 7.15 -15.16 0.63
N LEU A 86 6.26 -15.39 -0.34
CA LEU A 86 6.24 -14.66 -1.60
C LEU A 86 5.75 -13.22 -1.40
N SER A 87 4.60 -13.04 -0.75
CA SER A 87 4.05 -11.71 -0.47
C SER A 87 4.97 -10.91 0.47
N ALA A 88 5.64 -11.57 1.42
CA ALA A 88 6.59 -10.91 2.31
C ALA A 88 7.79 -10.29 1.57
N VAL A 89 8.35 -11.01 0.58
CA VAL A 89 9.40 -10.44 -0.30
C VAL A 89 8.82 -9.34 -1.19
N MET A 90 7.65 -9.55 -1.76
CA MET A 90 7.02 -8.58 -2.66
C MET A 90 6.69 -7.26 -1.97
N ILE A 91 6.17 -7.27 -0.73
CA ILE A 91 5.89 -6.02 0.00
C ILE A 91 7.17 -5.24 0.32
N LEU A 92 8.30 -5.92 0.56
CA LEU A 92 9.59 -5.24 0.75
C LEU A 92 10.04 -4.56 -0.54
N VAL A 93 9.94 -5.24 -1.68
CA VAL A 93 10.29 -4.65 -2.98
C VAL A 93 9.38 -3.46 -3.29
N VAL A 94 8.06 -3.64 -3.17
CA VAL A 94 7.07 -2.60 -3.48
C VAL A 94 7.27 -1.37 -2.59
N THR A 95 7.40 -1.54 -1.28
CA THR A 95 7.55 -0.41 -0.35
C THR A 95 8.94 0.21 -0.42
N GLY A 96 10.00 -0.59 -0.57
CA GLY A 96 11.38 -0.09 -0.65
C GLY A 96 11.64 0.70 -1.93
N VAL A 97 11.34 0.10 -3.09
CA VAL A 97 11.48 0.79 -4.39
C VAL A 97 10.48 1.94 -4.48
N GLY A 98 9.25 1.74 -4.01
CA GLY A 98 8.22 2.78 -3.96
C GLY A 98 8.66 4.00 -3.15
N PHE A 99 9.32 3.79 -2.01
CA PHE A 99 9.91 4.89 -1.22
C PHE A 99 10.95 5.68 -2.01
N LEU A 100 11.88 4.98 -2.70
CA LEU A 100 12.89 5.64 -3.53
C LEU A 100 12.26 6.45 -4.68
N ILE A 101 11.20 5.92 -5.30
CA ILE A 101 10.44 6.62 -6.34
C ILE A 101 9.78 7.88 -5.77
N HIS A 102 9.17 7.80 -4.57
CA HIS A 102 8.59 8.98 -3.92
C HIS A 102 9.62 10.07 -3.65
N VAL A 103 10.80 9.70 -3.12
CA VAL A 103 11.90 10.63 -2.88
C VAL A 103 12.40 11.26 -4.19
N TYR A 104 12.61 10.45 -5.23
CA TYR A 104 12.98 10.94 -6.56
C TYR A 104 11.96 11.93 -7.12
N SER A 105 10.68 11.63 -6.96
CA SER A 105 9.57 12.44 -7.47
C SER A 105 9.50 13.84 -6.85
N ILE A 106 10.08 14.07 -5.67
CA ILE A 106 10.17 15.42 -5.07
C ILE A 106 10.92 16.37 -5.99
N GLY A 107 12.08 15.94 -6.49
CA GLY A 107 12.87 16.72 -7.45
C GLY A 107 12.20 16.79 -8.82
N TYR A 108 11.71 15.65 -9.31
CA TYR A 108 11.09 15.53 -10.63
C TYR A 108 9.88 16.47 -10.80
N MET A 109 8.99 16.51 -9.80
CA MET A 109 7.76 17.32 -9.81
C MET A 109 7.93 18.72 -9.21
N SER A 110 9.15 19.13 -8.85
CA SER A 110 9.38 20.38 -8.09
C SER A 110 8.85 21.63 -8.78
N HIS A 111 8.89 21.68 -10.11
CA HIS A 111 8.45 22.81 -10.94
C HIS A 111 7.00 22.70 -11.42
N ASP A 112 6.35 21.56 -11.18
CA ASP A 112 5.00 21.30 -11.65
C ASP A 112 3.93 21.93 -10.73
N SER A 113 2.84 22.42 -11.34
CA SER A 113 1.67 22.97 -10.64
C SER A 113 0.84 21.88 -9.94
N ASP A 114 0.82 20.67 -10.52
CA ASP A 114 0.02 19.54 -10.04
C ASP A 114 0.76 18.62 -9.06
N PHE A 115 1.82 19.14 -8.42
CA PHE A 115 2.64 18.44 -7.44
C PHE A 115 1.82 17.66 -6.39
N SER A 116 0.84 18.31 -5.76
CA SER A 116 -0.01 17.70 -4.74
C SER A 116 -0.86 16.56 -5.30
N ARG A 117 -1.43 16.77 -6.50
CA ARG A 117 -2.25 15.77 -7.20
C ARG A 117 -1.42 14.54 -7.55
N PHE A 118 -0.22 14.72 -8.05
CA PHE A 118 0.70 13.63 -8.38
C PHE A 118 1.01 12.75 -7.16
N PHE A 119 1.42 13.34 -6.03
CA PHE A 119 1.71 12.59 -4.80
C PHE A 119 0.48 11.93 -4.19
N THR A 120 -0.70 12.53 -4.35
CA THR A 120 -1.98 11.92 -3.96
C THR A 120 -2.19 10.60 -4.70
N TYR A 121 -2.10 10.61 -6.02
CA TYR A 121 -2.31 9.39 -6.81
C TYR A 121 -1.16 8.38 -6.67
N LEU A 122 0.05 8.84 -6.43
CA LEU A 122 1.17 7.95 -6.17
C LEU A 122 0.98 7.15 -4.86
N ASN A 123 0.43 7.80 -3.82
CA ASN A 123 0.05 7.11 -2.57
C ASN A 123 -1.12 6.14 -2.77
N LEU A 124 -2.12 6.49 -3.58
CA LEU A 124 -3.21 5.57 -3.93
C LEU A 124 -2.69 4.36 -4.68
N PHE A 125 -1.75 4.56 -5.62
CA PHE A 125 -1.06 3.47 -6.31
C PHE A 125 -0.38 2.53 -5.32
N MET A 126 0.36 3.06 -4.35
CA MET A 126 1.03 2.25 -3.32
C MET A 126 0.03 1.45 -2.48
N ALA A 127 -1.06 2.07 -2.03
CA ALA A 127 -2.11 1.39 -1.27
C ALA A 127 -2.76 0.26 -2.08
N SER A 128 -3.09 0.52 -3.35
CA SER A 128 -3.69 -0.46 -4.26
C SER A 128 -2.73 -1.63 -4.54
N MET A 129 -1.45 -1.34 -4.79
CA MET A 129 -0.44 -2.36 -5.05
C MET A 129 -0.18 -3.24 -3.83
N LEU A 130 -0.15 -2.66 -2.62
CA LEU A 130 0.00 -3.42 -1.38
C LEU A 130 -1.24 -4.27 -1.07
N THR A 131 -2.44 -3.75 -1.38
CA THR A 131 -3.67 -4.53 -1.28
C THR A 131 -3.67 -5.71 -2.25
N LEU A 132 -3.24 -5.49 -3.50
CA LEU A 132 -3.10 -6.53 -4.51
C LEU A 132 -2.17 -7.66 -4.05
N VAL A 133 -0.99 -7.31 -3.52
CA VAL A 133 0.04 -8.28 -3.11
C VAL A 133 -0.37 -9.07 -1.86
N LEU A 134 -1.10 -8.43 -0.95
CA LEU A 134 -1.51 -9.03 0.33
C LEU A 134 -2.90 -9.67 0.29
N ALA A 135 -3.65 -9.59 -0.82
CA ALA A 135 -5.00 -10.13 -0.91
C ALA A 135 -5.01 -11.65 -0.68
N ASN A 136 -5.92 -12.13 0.19
CA ASN A 136 -6.11 -13.57 0.46
C ASN A 136 -7.08 -14.26 -0.51
N ASN A 137 -7.74 -13.49 -1.39
CA ASN A 137 -8.70 -14.01 -2.36
C ASN A 137 -8.71 -13.20 -3.66
N PHE A 138 -9.23 -13.82 -4.73
CA PHE A 138 -9.25 -13.20 -6.07
C PHE A 138 -10.10 -11.95 -6.18
N VAL A 139 -11.16 -11.81 -5.36
CA VAL A 139 -12.03 -10.62 -5.40
C VAL A 139 -11.27 -9.41 -4.88
N LEU A 140 -10.62 -9.54 -3.72
CA LEU A 140 -9.80 -8.46 -3.17
C LEU A 140 -8.57 -8.17 -4.03
N MET A 141 -7.95 -9.21 -4.61
CA MET A 141 -6.85 -9.07 -5.55
C MET A 141 -7.29 -8.27 -6.79
N TYR A 142 -8.48 -8.53 -7.32
CA TYR A 142 -9.04 -7.80 -8.44
C TYR A 142 -9.29 -6.32 -8.10
N VAL A 143 -9.80 -6.03 -6.90
CA VAL A 143 -9.96 -4.63 -6.44
C VAL A 143 -8.61 -3.90 -6.40
N GLY A 144 -7.56 -4.53 -5.88
CA GLY A 144 -6.21 -3.97 -5.91
C GLY A 144 -5.69 -3.73 -7.32
N TRP A 145 -5.92 -4.69 -8.24
CA TRP A 145 -5.54 -4.60 -9.66
C TRP A 145 -6.22 -3.43 -10.37
N GLU A 146 -7.53 -3.30 -10.22
CA GLU A 146 -8.30 -2.18 -10.78
C GLU A 146 -7.82 -0.82 -10.21
N GLY A 147 -7.53 -0.78 -8.91
CA GLY A 147 -6.96 0.40 -8.28
C GLY A 147 -5.61 0.81 -8.88
N VAL A 148 -4.71 -0.14 -9.14
CA VAL A 148 -3.42 0.10 -9.81
C VAL A 148 -3.64 0.60 -11.24
N GLY A 149 -4.57 -0.03 -11.99
CA GLY A 149 -4.93 0.40 -13.35
C GLY A 149 -5.48 1.81 -13.40
N LEU A 150 -6.40 2.15 -12.48
CA LEU A 150 -6.94 3.50 -12.36
C LEU A 150 -5.84 4.53 -12.05
N CYS A 151 -4.96 4.23 -11.09
CA CYS A 151 -3.86 5.13 -10.75
C CYS A 151 -2.90 5.35 -11.92
N SER A 152 -2.60 4.29 -12.67
CA SER A 152 -1.79 4.39 -13.88
C SER A 152 -2.42 5.33 -14.91
N TYR A 153 -3.74 5.25 -15.11
CA TYR A 153 -4.47 6.13 -16.02
C TYR A 153 -4.45 7.60 -15.58
N VAL A 154 -4.60 7.88 -14.27
CA VAL A 154 -4.67 9.29 -13.79
C VAL A 154 -3.29 9.92 -13.55
N LEU A 155 -2.21 9.13 -13.54
CA LEU A 155 -0.83 9.61 -13.44
C LEU A 155 -0.22 9.99 -14.80
N ILE A 156 -0.80 9.53 -15.91
CA ILE A 156 -0.43 9.92 -17.28
C ILE A 156 -1.13 11.24 -17.66
#